data_7caa81b37f71498a64b444ebbb81d91c
#
_entry.id   7caa81b37f71498a64b444ebbb81d91c
#
_cell.length_a   1.000
_cell.length_b   1.000
_cell.length_c   1.000
_cell.angle_alpha   90.00
_cell.angle_beta   90.00
_cell.angle_gamma   90.00
#
_symmetry.space_group_name_H-M   'P 1'
#
loop_
_entity.id
_entity.type
_entity.pdbx_description
1 polymer ?
#
loop_
_entity_poly.entity_id
_entity_poly.type
_entity_poly.pdbx_seq_one_letter_code
_entity_poly.pdbx_strand_id
1 'polypeptide(L)'
;DYYASRGLGDVYKRQYEYSMKKVQIEFDELPFSTLERFGLTREMIEDLPMRVLEDICNGRHSPVLPVRVTDEHGGQIESRSRFAFIRMDDGQVDVVFYPALKSSPLERYDEAQQKQLLDGKAIVADVEMSDGRSSKAFVQIDAETKQVMYVPTPIIARNLKVLAEVMRLGTVEVNGMQHGEPLTVVVGGEPATVGIDLHAKTGIRICSGDAQQWRNQPKREWDKYTFGCYGCWVMDDDGNLDYVSEEDYTEELWNEQKKSGERNRATALHK
;
A
#
# COMPACT_ATOMS: atom_id res chain seq x y z
N ASP A 1 18.26 25.72 -2.74
CA ASP A 1 16.82 25.95 -2.53
C ASP A 1 15.90 24.79 -2.97
N TYR A 2 16.44 23.76 -3.62
CA TYR A 2 15.67 22.60 -4.09
C TYR A 2 15.24 21.64 -2.94
N TYR A 3 15.88 21.72 -1.78
CA TYR A 3 15.56 20.90 -0.61
C TYR A 3 14.50 21.50 0.31
N ALA A 4 14.19 22.79 0.21
CA ALA A 4 13.19 23.44 1.07
C ALA A 4 11.74 23.18 0.60
N SER A 5 11.50 22.96 -0.69
CA SER A 5 10.17 22.77 -1.26
C SER A 5 9.56 21.39 -1.01
N ARG A 6 10.40 20.35 -0.83
CA ARG A 6 9.91 19.01 -0.44
C ARG A 6 9.40 18.93 1.01
N GLY A 7 9.73 19.91 1.84
CA GLY A 7 9.48 19.84 3.28
C GLY A 7 8.06 20.11 3.74
N LEU A 8 7.30 20.97 3.06
CA LEU A 8 6.01 21.44 3.58
C LEU A 8 4.87 20.44 3.33
N GLY A 9 4.79 19.82 2.15
CA GLY A 9 3.85 18.74 1.89
C GLY A 9 4.08 17.55 2.85
N ASP A 10 5.34 17.23 3.14
CA ASP A 10 5.73 16.18 4.08
C ASP A 10 5.44 16.56 5.55
N VAL A 11 5.48 17.84 5.91
CA VAL A 11 5.09 18.31 7.24
C VAL A 11 3.60 18.13 7.48
N TYR A 12 2.75 18.55 6.52
CA TYR A 12 1.30 18.35 6.63
C TYR A 12 0.90 16.89 6.59
N LYS A 13 1.55 16.10 5.75
CA LYS A 13 1.37 14.65 5.71
C LYS A 13 1.70 14.02 7.06
N ARG A 14 2.85 14.35 7.64
CA ARG A 14 3.25 13.85 8.98
C ARG A 14 2.30 14.32 10.07
N GLN A 15 1.87 15.57 10.06
CA GLN A 15 0.92 16.10 11.03
C GLN A 15 -0.44 15.41 10.90
N TYR A 16 -0.91 15.16 9.68
CA TYR A 16 -2.13 14.42 9.43
C TYR A 16 -2.01 12.96 9.91
N GLU A 17 -0.95 12.26 9.52
CA GLU A 17 -0.69 10.88 9.95
C GLU A 17 -0.54 10.77 11.49
N TYR A 18 0.05 11.76 12.15
CA TYR A 18 0.13 11.84 13.61
C TYR A 18 -1.22 12.05 14.28
N SER A 19 -2.11 12.82 13.66
CA SER A 19 -3.47 13.10 14.17
C SER A 19 -4.42 11.90 14.06
N MET A 20 -4.06 10.89 13.25
CA MET A 20 -4.82 9.67 13.11
C MET A 20 -4.39 8.64 14.16
N LYS A 21 -5.36 7.97 14.82
CA LYS A 21 -5.04 6.87 15.74
C LYS A 21 -4.25 5.79 14.99
N LYS A 22 -3.02 5.55 15.39
CA LYS A 22 -2.20 4.45 14.90
C LYS A 22 -2.70 3.13 15.49
N VAL A 23 -3.11 2.20 14.64
CA VAL A 23 -3.15 0.79 15.02
C VAL A 23 -1.73 0.28 14.75
N GLN A 24 -0.89 0.33 15.76
CA GLN A 24 0.46 -0.22 15.66
C GLN A 24 0.37 -1.70 16.06
N ILE A 25 0.87 -2.56 15.17
CA ILE A 25 1.06 -3.98 15.42
C ILE A 25 2.56 -4.17 15.63
N GLU A 26 2.95 -4.72 16.75
CA GLU A 26 4.36 -5.02 17.01
C GLU A 26 4.79 -6.22 16.16
N PHE A 27 6.06 -6.26 15.77
CA PHE A 27 6.57 -7.30 14.87
C PHE A 27 6.40 -8.71 15.49
N ASP A 28 6.53 -8.84 16.80
CA ASP A 28 6.37 -10.12 17.51
C ASP A 28 4.92 -10.60 17.59
N GLU A 29 3.96 -9.73 17.31
CA GLU A 29 2.53 -10.08 17.26
C GLU A 29 2.12 -10.63 15.88
N LEU A 30 3.02 -10.61 14.87
CA LEU A 30 2.69 -11.03 13.52
C LEU A 30 2.36 -12.54 13.48
N PRO A 31 1.30 -12.93 12.73
CA PRO A 31 0.84 -14.31 12.66
C PRO A 31 1.71 -15.16 11.72
N PHE A 32 3.00 -15.35 12.07
CA PHE A 32 3.95 -16.07 11.22
C PHE A 32 3.50 -17.48 10.87
N SER A 33 2.85 -18.20 11.81
CA SER A 33 2.32 -19.54 11.53
C SER A 33 1.26 -19.56 10.42
N THR A 34 0.48 -18.49 10.29
CA THR A 34 -0.47 -18.33 9.18
C THR A 34 0.26 -17.96 7.90
N LEU A 35 1.21 -17.03 7.95
CA LEU A 35 2.01 -16.63 6.78
C LEU A 35 2.77 -17.80 6.17
N GLU A 36 3.40 -18.64 7.00
CA GLU A 36 4.15 -19.84 6.57
C GLU A 36 3.27 -20.86 5.82
N ARG A 37 1.99 -21.00 6.20
CA ARG A 37 1.03 -21.83 5.47
C ARG A 37 0.78 -21.35 4.04
N PHE A 38 1.06 -20.08 3.78
CA PHE A 38 1.01 -19.47 2.45
C PHE A 38 2.39 -19.31 1.81
N GLY A 39 3.40 -20.00 2.36
CA GLY A 39 4.77 -19.99 1.82
C GLY A 39 5.57 -18.73 2.11
N LEU A 40 5.06 -17.84 2.97
CA LEU A 40 5.75 -16.62 3.40
C LEU A 40 6.47 -16.91 4.72
N THR A 41 7.75 -17.29 4.66
CA THR A 41 8.51 -17.61 5.85
C THR A 41 8.85 -16.34 6.66
N ARG A 42 9.26 -16.53 7.92
CA ARG A 42 9.67 -15.43 8.78
C ARG A 42 10.84 -14.65 8.16
N GLU A 43 11.82 -15.35 7.62
CA GLU A 43 12.99 -14.77 6.97
C GLU A 43 12.60 -13.89 5.77
N MET A 44 11.66 -14.36 4.93
CA MET A 44 11.13 -13.57 3.82
C MET A 44 10.52 -12.25 4.30
N ILE A 45 9.78 -12.27 5.40
CA ILE A 45 9.17 -11.07 5.96
C ILE A 45 10.23 -10.16 6.60
N GLU A 46 11.18 -10.70 7.35
CA GLU A 46 12.26 -9.94 7.97
C GLU A 46 13.17 -9.25 6.94
N ASP A 47 13.33 -9.84 5.76
CA ASP A 47 14.12 -9.30 4.65
C ASP A 47 13.35 -8.27 3.77
N LEU A 48 12.10 -7.96 4.12
CA LEU A 48 11.41 -6.83 3.48
C LEU A 48 12.07 -5.51 3.90
N PRO A 49 12.11 -4.51 2.99
CA PRO A 49 12.63 -3.19 3.35
C PRO A 49 11.93 -2.64 4.60
N MET A 50 12.70 -2.02 5.50
CA MET A 50 12.20 -1.47 6.77
C MET A 50 10.93 -0.63 6.60
N ARG A 51 10.87 0.20 5.54
CA ARG A 51 9.69 1.01 5.23
C ARG A 51 8.45 0.16 4.91
N VAL A 52 8.63 -0.99 4.26
CA VAL A 52 7.54 -1.94 3.96
C VAL A 52 7.07 -2.61 5.24
N LEU A 53 8.00 -3.03 6.10
CA LEU A 53 7.69 -3.59 7.42
C LEU A 53 6.91 -2.59 8.29
N GLU A 54 7.36 -1.34 8.34
CA GLU A 54 6.65 -0.28 9.05
C GLU A 54 5.24 -0.06 8.48
N ASP A 55 5.08 -0.10 7.16
CA ASP A 55 3.81 0.07 6.50
C ASP A 55 2.83 -1.06 6.87
N ILE A 56 3.24 -2.32 6.76
CA ILE A 56 2.38 -3.46 7.10
C ILE A 56 2.05 -3.53 8.59
N CYS A 57 3.00 -3.25 9.47
CA CYS A 57 2.77 -3.15 10.92
C CYS A 57 1.84 -1.97 11.30
N ASN A 58 1.74 -0.98 10.44
CA ASN A 58 0.78 0.12 10.57
C ASN A 58 -0.58 -0.17 9.89
N GLY A 59 -0.85 -1.41 9.47
CA GLY A 59 -2.11 -1.85 8.86
C GLY A 59 -2.26 -1.44 7.39
N ARG A 60 -1.16 -1.18 6.68
CA ARG A 60 -1.15 -1.02 5.22
C ARG A 60 -1.02 -2.37 4.53
N HIS A 61 -1.41 -2.41 3.26
CA HIS A 61 -1.20 -3.59 2.44
C HIS A 61 0.29 -3.82 2.15
N SER A 62 0.69 -5.09 2.12
CA SER A 62 2.00 -5.49 1.63
C SER A 62 2.18 -5.16 0.14
N PRO A 63 3.39 -5.22 -0.43
CA PRO A 63 3.59 -5.44 -1.86
C PRO A 63 2.88 -6.72 -2.31
N VAL A 64 2.75 -6.91 -3.62
CA VAL A 64 2.30 -8.21 -4.18
C VAL A 64 3.45 -9.19 -4.08
N LEU A 65 3.29 -10.21 -3.25
CA LEU A 65 4.30 -11.23 -2.98
C LEU A 65 3.86 -12.60 -3.52
N PRO A 66 4.80 -13.48 -3.85
CA PRO A 66 4.50 -14.85 -4.21
C PRO A 66 3.92 -15.59 -3.01
N VAL A 67 2.85 -16.33 -3.20
CA VAL A 67 2.23 -17.18 -2.18
C VAL A 67 2.08 -18.59 -2.73
N ARG A 68 2.27 -19.58 -1.85
CA ARG A 68 2.17 -21.00 -2.17
C ARG A 68 1.24 -21.65 -1.17
N VAL A 69 0.28 -22.39 -1.67
CA VAL A 69 -0.64 -23.18 -0.85
C VAL A 69 -0.60 -24.63 -1.31
N THR A 70 -0.52 -25.53 -0.36
CA THR A 70 -0.66 -26.96 -0.66
C THR A 70 -2.14 -27.31 -0.56
N ASP A 71 -2.71 -27.87 -1.63
CA ASP A 71 -4.10 -28.32 -1.64
C ASP A 71 -4.27 -29.64 -0.84
N GLU A 72 -5.52 -30.07 -0.67
CA GLU A 72 -5.86 -31.30 0.07
C GLU A 72 -5.29 -32.58 -0.56
N HIS A 73 -4.85 -32.52 -1.82
CA HIS A 73 -4.27 -33.63 -2.57
C HIS A 73 -2.73 -33.56 -2.65
N GLY A 74 -2.11 -32.59 -1.96
CA GLY A 74 -0.66 -32.38 -1.97
C GLY A 74 -0.15 -31.59 -3.20
N GLY A 75 -1.05 -31.09 -4.05
CA GLY A 75 -0.70 -30.21 -5.16
C GLY A 75 -0.31 -28.83 -4.66
N GLN A 76 0.75 -28.25 -5.23
CA GLN A 76 1.14 -26.87 -4.92
C GLN A 76 0.44 -25.91 -5.88
N ILE A 77 -0.26 -24.94 -5.31
CA ILE A 77 -0.87 -23.82 -6.02
C ILE A 77 0.00 -22.59 -5.76
N GLU A 78 0.61 -22.09 -6.81
CA GLU A 78 1.36 -20.83 -6.77
C GLU A 78 0.46 -19.69 -7.25
N SER A 79 0.50 -18.58 -6.52
CA SER A 79 -0.25 -17.37 -6.83
C SER A 79 0.53 -16.15 -6.34
N ARG A 80 0.00 -14.97 -6.59
CA ARG A 80 0.51 -13.72 -6.05
C ARG A 80 -0.57 -13.04 -5.23
N SER A 81 -0.21 -12.47 -4.11
CA SER A 81 -1.17 -11.84 -3.20
C SER A 81 -0.56 -10.65 -2.48
N ARG A 82 -1.39 -9.66 -2.22
CA ARG A 82 -1.14 -8.75 -1.10
C ARG A 82 -1.69 -9.36 0.17
N PHE A 83 -1.22 -8.88 1.30
CA PHE A 83 -1.85 -9.12 2.58
C PHE A 83 -1.88 -7.84 3.42
N ALA A 84 -2.75 -7.83 4.41
CA ALA A 84 -2.78 -6.82 5.46
C ALA A 84 -3.02 -7.49 6.80
N PHE A 85 -2.44 -6.94 7.86
CA PHE A 85 -2.69 -7.39 9.22
C PHE A 85 -3.89 -6.65 9.80
N ILE A 86 -4.73 -7.38 10.49
CA ILE A 86 -5.89 -6.86 11.19
C ILE A 86 -5.82 -7.26 12.66
N ARG A 87 -6.25 -6.37 13.55
CA ARG A 87 -6.42 -6.72 14.96
C ARG A 87 -7.86 -7.12 15.19
N MET A 88 -8.05 -8.35 15.66
CA MET A 88 -9.35 -8.91 15.97
C MET A 88 -9.90 -8.35 17.29
N ASP A 89 -11.18 -8.56 17.56
CA ASP A 89 -11.86 -8.07 18.78
C ASP A 89 -11.27 -8.65 20.07
N ASP A 90 -10.68 -9.84 20.01
CA ASP A 90 -9.97 -10.49 21.11
C ASP A 90 -8.54 -9.96 21.33
N GLY A 91 -8.11 -9.01 20.50
CA GLY A 91 -6.78 -8.40 20.52
C GLY A 91 -5.72 -9.17 19.75
N GLN A 92 -6.02 -10.35 19.21
CA GLN A 92 -5.08 -11.09 18.37
C GLN A 92 -4.90 -10.42 17.02
N VAL A 93 -3.73 -10.63 16.41
CA VAL A 93 -3.44 -10.18 15.04
C VAL A 93 -3.68 -11.34 14.09
N ASP A 94 -4.45 -11.08 13.04
CA ASP A 94 -4.66 -12.02 11.94
C ASP A 94 -4.26 -11.39 10.61
N VAL A 95 -4.20 -12.18 9.55
CA VAL A 95 -3.82 -11.76 8.21
C VAL A 95 -4.95 -11.99 7.21
N VAL A 96 -5.22 -10.97 6.41
CA VAL A 96 -6.15 -11.03 5.28
C VAL A 96 -5.36 -11.01 3.99
N PHE A 97 -5.59 -11.97 3.11
CA PHE A 97 -4.97 -12.07 1.80
C PHE A 97 -5.88 -11.52 0.70
N TYR A 98 -5.26 -10.81 -0.25
CA TYR A 98 -5.88 -10.23 -1.43
C TYR A 98 -5.19 -10.81 -2.68
N PRO A 99 -5.60 -12.01 -3.14
CA PRO A 99 -4.96 -12.68 -4.25
C PRO A 99 -5.13 -11.90 -5.55
N ALA A 100 -4.11 -11.95 -6.41
CA ALA A 100 -4.19 -11.34 -7.73
C ALA A 100 -5.20 -12.08 -8.61
N LEU A 101 -6.10 -11.32 -9.22
CA LEU A 101 -7.15 -11.79 -10.13
C LEU A 101 -6.73 -11.59 -11.57
N LYS A 102 -7.26 -12.40 -12.48
CA LYS A 102 -7.08 -12.20 -13.93
C LYS A 102 -7.77 -10.92 -14.43
N SER A 103 -8.95 -10.62 -13.88
CA SER A 103 -9.74 -9.43 -14.18
C SER A 103 -10.49 -8.98 -12.95
N SER A 104 -10.79 -7.68 -12.86
CA SER A 104 -11.60 -7.13 -11.78
C SER A 104 -13.07 -7.53 -11.94
N PRO A 105 -13.75 -7.94 -10.85
CA PRO A 105 -15.18 -8.29 -10.87
C PRO A 105 -16.04 -7.00 -10.88
N LEU A 106 -16.36 -6.47 -12.06
CA LEU A 106 -17.04 -5.18 -12.23
C LEU A 106 -18.50 -5.28 -12.64
N GLU A 107 -19.09 -6.47 -12.72
CA GLU A 107 -20.42 -6.74 -13.25
C GLU A 107 -21.55 -6.01 -12.50
N ARG A 108 -21.29 -5.62 -11.24
CA ARG A 108 -22.25 -4.87 -10.42
C ARG A 108 -22.27 -3.36 -10.67
N TYR A 109 -21.31 -2.84 -11.42
CA TYR A 109 -21.17 -1.41 -11.69
C TYR A 109 -21.65 -1.10 -13.11
N ASP A 110 -22.27 0.08 -13.30
CA ASP A 110 -22.64 0.54 -14.62
C ASP A 110 -21.41 0.88 -15.48
N GLU A 111 -21.60 1.06 -16.81
CA GLU A 111 -20.49 1.28 -17.74
C GLU A 111 -19.65 2.53 -17.41
N ALA A 112 -20.29 3.59 -16.91
CA ALA A 112 -19.59 4.83 -16.54
C ALA A 112 -18.74 4.63 -15.29
N GLN A 113 -19.26 3.90 -14.30
CA GLN A 113 -18.56 3.51 -13.09
C GLN A 113 -17.40 2.57 -13.40
N GLN A 114 -17.61 1.55 -14.23
CA GLN A 114 -16.56 0.62 -14.69
C GLN A 114 -15.41 1.37 -15.33
N LYS A 115 -15.70 2.31 -16.22
CA LYS A 115 -14.69 3.14 -16.87
C LYS A 115 -13.88 3.94 -15.86
N GLN A 116 -14.53 4.60 -14.90
CA GLN A 116 -13.84 5.37 -13.86
C GLN A 116 -12.94 4.47 -12.98
N LEU A 117 -13.43 3.29 -12.61
CA LEU A 117 -12.66 2.31 -11.85
C LEU A 117 -11.44 1.81 -12.62
N LEU A 118 -11.59 1.50 -13.91
CA LEU A 118 -10.49 1.08 -14.78
C LEU A 118 -9.46 2.18 -15.02
N ASP A 119 -9.91 3.45 -15.00
CA ASP A 119 -9.03 4.63 -15.03
C ASP A 119 -8.30 4.88 -13.66
N GLY A 120 -8.48 3.98 -12.67
CA GLY A 120 -7.85 4.05 -11.35
C GLY A 120 -8.50 5.07 -10.40
N LYS A 121 -9.67 5.61 -10.75
CA LYS A 121 -10.39 6.56 -9.90
C LYS A 121 -11.16 5.85 -8.79
N ALA A 122 -11.28 6.51 -7.65
CA ALA A 122 -12.22 6.12 -6.62
C ALA A 122 -13.62 6.65 -6.98
N ILE A 123 -14.62 5.80 -6.87
CA ILE A 123 -16.05 6.19 -7.06
C ILE A 123 -16.83 5.97 -5.77
N VAL A 124 -18.01 6.56 -5.67
CA VAL A 124 -18.97 6.24 -4.60
C VAL A 124 -20.07 5.35 -5.17
N ALA A 125 -20.26 4.17 -4.56
CA ALA A 125 -21.28 3.21 -4.97
C ALA A 125 -21.91 2.54 -3.75
N ASP A 126 -23.07 1.90 -3.95
CA ASP A 126 -23.68 1.05 -2.95
C ASP A 126 -22.99 -0.32 -2.96
N VAL A 127 -22.50 -0.75 -1.79
CA VAL A 127 -21.77 -2.01 -1.60
C VAL A 127 -22.45 -2.82 -0.52
N GLU A 128 -22.63 -4.12 -0.78
CA GLU A 128 -23.07 -5.06 0.22
C GLU A 128 -21.95 -5.38 1.20
N MET A 129 -22.19 -5.12 2.47
CA MET A 129 -21.25 -5.38 3.56
C MET A 129 -21.32 -6.85 4.00
N SER A 130 -20.33 -7.30 4.75
CA SER A 130 -20.25 -8.67 5.27
C SER A 130 -21.45 -9.09 6.15
N ASP A 131 -22.17 -8.12 6.69
CA ASP A 131 -23.38 -8.33 7.48
C ASP A 131 -24.68 -8.34 6.65
N GLY A 132 -24.56 -8.33 5.30
CA GLY A 132 -25.69 -8.34 4.36
C GLY A 132 -26.40 -6.99 4.19
N ARG A 133 -25.94 -5.92 4.85
CA ARG A 133 -26.49 -4.57 4.67
C ARG A 133 -25.83 -3.86 3.50
N SER A 134 -26.62 -3.10 2.74
CA SER A 134 -26.05 -2.19 1.73
C SER A 134 -25.65 -0.87 2.37
N SER A 135 -24.47 -0.39 2.01
CA SER A 135 -23.94 0.90 2.47
C SER A 135 -23.20 1.60 1.35
N LYS A 136 -23.25 2.94 1.36
CA LYS A 136 -22.41 3.73 0.45
C LYS A 136 -20.94 3.63 0.85
N ALA A 137 -20.12 3.30 -0.11
CA ALA A 137 -18.68 3.19 0.07
C ALA A 137 -17.91 3.87 -1.06
N PHE A 138 -16.71 4.32 -0.76
CA PHE A 138 -15.71 4.56 -1.80
C PHE A 138 -15.22 3.23 -2.30
N VAL A 139 -15.13 3.08 -3.62
CA VAL A 139 -14.70 1.89 -4.33
C VAL A 139 -13.55 2.25 -5.24
N GLN A 140 -12.52 1.42 -5.28
CA GLN A 140 -11.35 1.56 -6.15
C GLN A 140 -10.81 0.19 -6.52
N ILE A 141 -10.15 0.07 -7.67
CA ILE A 141 -9.44 -1.15 -8.07
C ILE A 141 -7.98 -1.05 -7.64
N ASP A 142 -7.46 -2.10 -7.04
CA ASP A 142 -6.02 -2.31 -6.94
C ASP A 142 -5.47 -2.70 -8.31
N ALA A 143 -4.64 -1.86 -8.90
CA ALA A 143 -4.10 -2.06 -10.24
C ALA A 143 -3.27 -3.34 -10.38
N GLU A 144 -2.59 -3.78 -9.32
CA GLU A 144 -1.71 -4.95 -9.33
C GLU A 144 -2.49 -6.26 -9.09
N THR A 145 -3.37 -6.29 -8.09
CA THR A 145 -4.15 -7.49 -7.77
C THR A 145 -5.47 -7.60 -8.52
N LYS A 146 -5.93 -6.53 -9.17
CA LYS A 146 -7.26 -6.41 -9.78
C LYS A 146 -8.42 -6.58 -8.79
N GLN A 147 -8.15 -6.59 -7.50
CA GLN A 147 -9.16 -6.64 -6.44
C GLN A 147 -9.94 -5.32 -6.40
N VAL A 148 -11.25 -5.44 -6.16
CA VAL A 148 -12.11 -4.29 -5.87
C VAL A 148 -12.05 -4.03 -4.37
N MET A 149 -11.53 -2.88 -4.00
CA MET A 149 -11.46 -2.42 -2.61
C MET A 149 -12.62 -1.47 -2.33
N TYR A 150 -13.11 -1.47 -1.11
CA TYR A 150 -14.11 -0.50 -0.68
C TYR A 150 -13.92 -0.09 0.78
N VAL A 151 -14.24 1.16 1.07
CA VAL A 151 -14.26 1.72 2.42
C VAL A 151 -15.55 2.52 2.60
N PRO A 152 -16.35 2.24 3.65
CA PRO A 152 -17.59 2.98 3.91
C PRO A 152 -17.38 4.49 3.93
N THR A 153 -18.28 5.24 3.28
CA THR A 153 -18.17 6.70 3.18
C THR A 153 -18.06 7.42 4.53
N PRO A 154 -18.69 6.97 5.64
CA PRO A 154 -18.53 7.62 6.94
C PRO A 154 -17.10 7.56 7.49
N ILE A 155 -16.36 6.50 7.17
CA ILE A 155 -14.95 6.35 7.60
C ILE A 155 -14.11 7.40 6.88
N ILE A 156 -14.23 7.50 5.56
CA ILE A 156 -13.52 8.50 4.77
C ILE A 156 -13.93 9.91 5.18
N ALA A 157 -15.23 10.18 5.38
CA ALA A 157 -15.71 11.50 5.81
C ALA A 157 -15.09 11.94 7.15
N ARG A 158 -14.96 11.02 8.11
CA ARG A 158 -14.28 11.29 9.39
C ARG A 158 -12.80 11.64 9.16
N ASN A 159 -12.12 10.89 8.32
CA ASN A 159 -10.71 11.11 8.01
C ASN A 159 -10.50 12.42 7.25
N LEU A 160 -11.41 12.75 6.32
CA LEU A 160 -11.42 14.04 5.63
C LEU A 160 -11.63 15.22 6.58
N LYS A 161 -12.46 15.07 7.61
CA LYS A 161 -12.65 16.10 8.63
C LYS A 161 -11.34 16.40 9.38
N VAL A 162 -10.62 15.36 9.81
CA VAL A 162 -9.31 15.55 10.45
C VAL A 162 -8.32 16.23 9.50
N LEU A 163 -8.30 15.83 8.23
CA LEU A 163 -7.46 16.46 7.22
C LEU A 163 -7.82 17.92 7.01
N ALA A 164 -9.12 18.24 6.93
CA ALA A 164 -9.60 19.61 6.73
C ALA A 164 -9.17 20.54 7.86
N GLU A 165 -9.19 20.06 9.10
CA GLU A 165 -8.68 20.81 10.26
C GLU A 165 -7.18 21.08 10.14
N VAL A 166 -6.39 20.06 9.78
CA VAL A 166 -4.92 20.18 9.63
C VAL A 166 -4.53 21.12 8.48
N MET A 167 -5.20 20.99 7.33
CA MET A 167 -4.89 21.77 6.12
C MET A 167 -5.70 23.05 5.98
N ARG A 168 -6.61 23.33 6.90
CA ARG A 168 -7.53 24.49 6.90
C ARG A 168 -8.38 24.57 5.63
N LEU A 169 -8.92 23.41 5.20
CA LEU A 169 -9.77 23.31 4.01
C LEU A 169 -11.19 23.80 4.31
N GLY A 170 -11.80 24.45 3.31
CA GLY A 170 -13.18 24.88 3.37
C GLY A 170 -14.18 23.76 3.05
N THR A 171 -15.46 24.04 3.30
CA THR A 171 -16.55 23.07 3.07
C THR A 171 -16.67 22.65 1.61
N VAL A 172 -16.45 23.57 0.67
CA VAL A 172 -16.53 23.28 -0.78
C VAL A 172 -15.45 22.30 -1.20
N GLU A 173 -14.25 22.47 -0.70
CA GLU A 173 -13.10 21.62 -0.95
C GLU A 173 -13.31 20.20 -0.41
N VAL A 174 -13.78 20.10 0.83
CA VAL A 174 -14.12 18.83 1.47
C VAL A 174 -15.24 18.11 0.70
N ASN A 175 -16.27 18.84 0.28
CA ASN A 175 -17.37 18.27 -0.51
C ASN A 175 -16.88 17.70 -1.86
N GLY A 176 -15.98 18.41 -2.56
CA GLY A 176 -15.39 17.91 -3.80
C GLY A 176 -14.66 16.57 -3.58
N MET A 177 -13.85 16.49 -2.53
CA MET A 177 -13.16 15.24 -2.18
C MET A 177 -14.10 14.11 -1.79
N GLN A 178 -15.24 14.41 -1.15
CA GLN A 178 -16.27 13.40 -0.84
C GLN A 178 -16.93 12.78 -2.09
N HIS A 179 -16.75 13.40 -3.26
CA HIS A 179 -17.17 12.84 -4.56
C HIS A 179 -16.02 12.16 -5.32
N GLY A 180 -14.86 11.99 -4.68
CA GLY A 180 -13.70 11.30 -5.27
C GLY A 180 -12.79 12.22 -6.12
N GLU A 181 -13.07 13.53 -6.20
CA GLU A 181 -12.21 14.44 -6.95
C GLU A 181 -10.96 14.81 -6.15
N PRO A 182 -9.74 14.70 -6.74
CA PRO A 182 -8.54 15.16 -6.09
C PRO A 182 -8.51 16.68 -6.03
N LEU A 183 -8.08 17.23 -4.91
CA LEU A 183 -7.97 18.66 -4.66
C LEU A 183 -6.50 19.08 -4.63
N THR A 184 -6.12 20.04 -5.46
CA THR A 184 -4.81 20.70 -5.37
C THR A 184 -4.92 21.99 -4.58
N VAL A 185 -4.14 22.10 -3.52
CA VAL A 185 -4.03 23.29 -2.67
C VAL A 185 -2.60 23.81 -2.68
N VAL A 186 -2.43 25.09 -2.39
CA VAL A 186 -1.10 25.70 -2.25
C VAL A 186 -0.73 25.73 -0.77
N VAL A 187 0.36 25.06 -0.43
CA VAL A 187 0.88 24.95 0.93
C VAL A 187 2.30 25.50 0.97
N GLY A 188 2.49 26.60 1.67
CA GLY A 188 3.80 27.25 1.75
C GLY A 188 4.35 27.74 0.40
N GLY A 189 3.49 28.04 -0.56
CA GLY A 189 3.86 28.49 -1.91
C GLY A 189 4.00 27.35 -2.94
N GLU A 190 3.89 26.09 -2.52
CA GLU A 190 4.03 24.92 -3.37
C GLU A 190 2.68 24.16 -3.52
N PRO A 191 2.39 23.58 -4.70
CA PRO A 191 1.20 22.79 -4.88
C PRO A 191 1.31 21.46 -4.11
N ALA A 192 0.24 21.07 -3.44
CA ALA A 192 0.05 19.77 -2.84
C ALA A 192 -1.34 19.24 -3.23
N THR A 193 -1.40 18.02 -3.68
CA THR A 193 -2.68 17.39 -4.07
C THR A 193 -3.07 16.30 -3.08
N VAL A 194 -4.34 16.35 -2.71
CA VAL A 194 -5.00 15.41 -1.80
C VAL A 194 -6.12 14.70 -2.55
N GLY A 195 -6.23 13.42 -2.41
CA GLY A 195 -7.31 12.64 -3.05
C GLY A 195 -7.58 11.33 -2.33
N ILE A 196 -8.71 10.72 -2.67
CA ILE A 196 -9.09 9.41 -2.17
C ILE A 196 -8.17 8.36 -2.80
N ASP A 197 -7.53 7.57 -1.94
CA ASP A 197 -6.68 6.45 -2.33
C ASP A 197 -6.83 5.36 -1.27
N LEU A 198 -7.57 4.32 -1.60
CA LEU A 198 -7.91 3.25 -0.65
C LEU A 198 -6.70 2.36 -0.28
N HIS A 199 -5.57 2.51 -0.97
CA HIS A 199 -4.30 1.90 -0.55
C HIS A 199 -3.65 2.65 0.62
N ALA A 200 -4.01 3.93 0.80
CA ALA A 200 -3.53 4.68 1.94
C ALA A 200 -4.25 4.24 3.22
N LYS A 201 -3.53 4.15 4.34
CA LYS A 201 -4.07 3.75 5.66
C LYS A 201 -5.35 4.50 6.05
N THR A 202 -5.43 5.76 5.68
CA THR A 202 -6.56 6.64 6.00
C THR A 202 -7.62 6.70 4.89
N GLY A 203 -7.40 6.00 3.77
CA GLY A 203 -8.16 6.12 2.54
C GLY A 203 -7.92 7.44 1.79
N ILE A 204 -6.90 8.22 2.22
CA ILE A 204 -6.58 9.53 1.64
C ILE A 204 -5.08 9.62 1.45
N ARG A 205 -4.66 10.04 0.26
CA ARG A 205 -3.26 10.26 -0.07
C ARG A 205 -2.98 11.73 -0.32
N ILE A 206 -1.87 12.20 0.23
CA ILE A 206 -1.33 13.54 0.04
C ILE A 206 0.00 13.40 -0.71
N CYS A 207 0.20 14.14 -1.77
CA CYS A 207 1.50 14.25 -2.42
C CYS A 207 1.79 15.69 -2.85
N SER A 208 3.09 16.01 -2.96
CA SER A 208 3.52 17.27 -3.55
C SER A 208 3.22 17.27 -5.05
N GLY A 209 2.87 18.43 -5.60
CA GLY A 209 2.55 18.61 -6.99
C GLY A 209 1.05 18.70 -7.31
N ASP A 210 0.75 18.71 -8.59
CA ASP A 210 -0.61 18.87 -9.11
C ASP A 210 -1.39 17.54 -9.17
N ALA A 211 -2.64 17.62 -9.62
CA ALA A 211 -3.52 16.47 -9.76
C ALA A 211 -3.00 15.42 -10.77
N GLN A 212 -2.20 15.83 -11.76
CA GLN A 212 -1.61 14.89 -12.71
C GLN A 212 -0.46 14.10 -12.08
N GLN A 213 0.40 14.77 -11.33
CA GLN A 213 1.47 14.15 -10.54
C GLN A 213 0.89 13.22 -9.47
N TRP A 214 -0.23 13.61 -8.85
CA TRP A 214 -0.93 12.76 -7.90
C TRP A 214 -1.49 11.48 -8.55
N ARG A 215 -2.04 11.58 -9.78
CA ARG A 215 -2.54 10.40 -10.52
C ARG A 215 -1.42 9.47 -10.97
N ASN A 216 -0.29 10.04 -11.36
CA ASN A 216 0.91 9.29 -11.68
C ASN A 216 1.56 8.82 -10.38
N GLN A 217 0.99 7.80 -9.75
CA GLN A 217 1.59 7.23 -8.55
C GLN A 217 3.03 6.83 -8.85
N PRO A 218 4.00 7.23 -8.03
CA PRO A 218 5.29 6.57 -8.10
C PRO A 218 5.05 5.09 -7.78
N LYS A 219 5.32 4.22 -8.76
CA LYS A 219 5.51 2.80 -8.47
C LYS A 219 6.48 2.77 -7.29
N ARG A 220 6.20 1.95 -6.27
CA ARG A 220 7.19 1.74 -5.22
C ARG A 220 8.46 1.34 -5.93
N GLU A 221 9.47 2.21 -5.87
CA GLU A 221 10.77 1.91 -6.46
C GLU A 221 11.42 0.83 -5.59
N TRP A 222 11.38 -0.38 -6.07
CA TRP A 222 12.20 -1.47 -5.58
C TRP A 222 13.47 -1.49 -6.41
N ASP A 223 14.61 -1.65 -5.75
CA ASP A 223 15.81 -2.02 -6.46
C ASP A 223 15.60 -3.41 -7.09
N LYS A 224 16.22 -3.65 -8.24
CA LYS A 224 16.16 -4.97 -8.89
C LYS A 224 16.52 -6.09 -7.91
N TYR A 225 17.45 -5.82 -7.01
CA TYR A 225 17.90 -6.72 -5.96
C TYR A 225 17.81 -5.99 -4.60
N THR A 226 16.98 -6.48 -3.72
CA THR A 226 16.85 -5.98 -2.34
C THR A 226 17.37 -7.05 -1.39
N PHE A 227 18.63 -6.89 -0.96
CA PHE A 227 19.30 -7.83 -0.07
C PHE A 227 18.88 -7.63 1.37
N GLY A 228 18.47 -8.72 2.02
CA GLY A 228 18.19 -8.79 3.45
C GLY A 228 19.29 -9.52 4.22
N CYS A 229 18.92 -10.07 5.38
CA CYS A 229 19.83 -10.85 6.23
C CYS A 229 19.90 -12.33 5.83
N TYR A 230 18.83 -12.86 5.25
CA TYR A 230 18.64 -14.28 4.98
C TYR A 230 18.54 -14.59 3.48
N GLY A 231 18.31 -13.56 2.67
CA GLY A 231 18.13 -13.72 1.24
C GLY A 231 17.97 -12.40 0.51
N CYS A 232 17.38 -12.47 -0.67
CA CYS A 232 17.20 -11.34 -1.56
C CYS A 232 15.81 -11.36 -2.19
N TRP A 233 15.10 -10.23 -2.11
CA TRP A 233 13.95 -9.98 -2.96
C TRP A 233 14.43 -9.51 -4.33
N VAL A 234 14.07 -10.25 -5.36
CA VAL A 234 14.43 -9.98 -6.75
C VAL A 234 13.19 -9.50 -7.49
N MET A 235 13.29 -8.35 -8.14
CA MET A 235 12.22 -7.82 -8.99
C MET A 235 12.50 -8.18 -10.45
N ASP A 236 11.51 -8.84 -11.10
CA ASP A 236 11.56 -9.12 -12.53
C ASP A 236 11.27 -7.88 -13.39
N ASP A 237 11.37 -8.03 -14.72
CA ASP A 237 11.14 -6.93 -15.67
C ASP A 237 9.66 -6.47 -15.70
N ASP A 238 8.73 -7.31 -15.25
CA ASP A 238 7.30 -7.00 -15.12
C ASP A 238 6.97 -6.33 -13.77
N GLY A 239 7.95 -6.25 -12.87
CA GLY A 239 7.81 -5.66 -11.54
C GLY A 239 7.30 -6.62 -10.47
N ASN A 240 7.31 -7.93 -10.73
CA ASN A 240 6.97 -8.93 -9.74
C ASN A 240 8.17 -9.20 -8.83
N LEU A 241 7.88 -9.46 -7.55
CA LEU A 241 8.88 -9.77 -6.53
C LEU A 241 8.93 -11.26 -6.29
N ASP A 242 10.11 -11.84 -6.34
CA ASP A 242 10.38 -13.22 -5.93
C ASP A 242 11.50 -13.24 -4.89
N TYR A 243 11.50 -14.22 -4.01
CA TYR A 243 12.49 -14.34 -2.96
C TYR A 243 13.46 -15.49 -3.24
N VAL A 244 14.74 -15.21 -3.09
CA VAL A 244 15.82 -16.19 -3.21
C VAL A 244 16.56 -16.21 -1.87
N SER A 245 16.61 -17.40 -1.23
CA SER A 245 17.38 -17.55 0.00
C SER A 245 18.90 -17.48 -0.29
N GLU A 246 19.70 -17.10 0.70
CA GLU A 246 21.16 -16.96 0.50
C GLU A 246 21.81 -18.28 0.04
N GLU A 247 21.26 -19.42 0.47
CA GLU A 247 21.73 -20.75 0.09
C GLU A 247 21.56 -21.03 -1.43
N ASP A 248 20.58 -20.38 -2.06
CA ASP A 248 20.23 -20.53 -3.47
C ASP A 248 20.80 -19.42 -4.36
N TYR A 249 21.71 -18.59 -3.85
CA TYR A 249 22.29 -17.51 -4.63
C TYR A 249 23.13 -18.01 -5.80
N THR A 250 22.82 -17.47 -6.98
CA THR A 250 23.66 -17.60 -8.17
C THR A 250 24.94 -16.77 -8.05
N GLU A 251 25.92 -17.03 -8.91
CA GLU A 251 27.12 -16.16 -8.99
C GLU A 251 26.77 -14.69 -9.27
N GLU A 252 25.72 -14.44 -10.05
CA GLU A 252 25.23 -13.09 -10.32
C GLU A 252 24.75 -12.41 -9.04
N LEU A 253 23.90 -13.07 -8.23
CA LEU A 253 23.40 -12.53 -6.98
C LEU A 253 24.53 -12.26 -5.98
N TRP A 254 25.52 -13.15 -5.85
CA TRP A 254 26.71 -12.92 -5.02
C TRP A 254 27.50 -11.70 -5.47
N ASN A 255 27.65 -11.50 -6.77
CA ASN A 255 28.37 -10.34 -7.31
C ASN A 255 27.59 -9.03 -7.05
N GLU A 256 26.27 -9.02 -7.21
CA GLU A 256 25.44 -7.85 -6.94
C GLU A 256 25.38 -7.52 -5.44
N GLN A 257 25.35 -8.52 -4.55
CA GLN A 257 25.43 -8.30 -3.11
C GLN A 257 26.73 -7.59 -2.71
N LYS A 258 27.87 -8.03 -3.25
CA LYS A 258 29.18 -7.38 -3.01
C LYS A 258 29.17 -5.93 -3.46
N LYS A 259 28.66 -5.65 -4.67
CA LYS A 259 28.55 -4.28 -5.20
C LYS A 259 27.63 -3.40 -4.35
N SER A 260 26.51 -3.94 -3.85
CA SER A 260 25.60 -3.24 -2.95
C SER A 260 26.28 -2.89 -1.63
N GLY A 261 27.04 -3.81 -1.04
CA GLY A 261 27.82 -3.57 0.17
C GLY A 261 28.89 -2.49 0.01
N GLU A 262 29.54 -2.43 -1.15
CA GLU A 262 30.55 -1.40 -1.47
C GLU A 262 29.90 -0.01 -1.64
N ARG A 263 28.75 0.07 -2.33
CA ARG A 263 27.97 1.33 -2.48
C ARG A 263 27.54 1.88 -1.12
N ASN A 264 27.02 1.03 -0.25
CA ASN A 264 26.57 1.43 1.10
C ASN A 264 27.75 1.95 1.96
N ARG A 265 28.93 1.33 1.87
CA ARG A 265 30.14 1.81 2.55
C ARG A 265 30.63 3.16 1.99
N ALA A 266 30.61 3.34 0.68
CA ALA A 266 30.98 4.61 0.04
C ALA A 266 30.03 5.75 0.45
N THR A 267 28.73 5.49 0.52
CA THR A 267 27.72 6.47 0.95
C THR A 267 27.85 6.84 2.43
N ALA A 268 28.23 5.88 3.29
CA ALA A 268 28.45 6.12 4.71
C ALA A 268 29.71 6.95 5.01
N LEU A 269 30.71 6.91 4.15
CA LEU A 269 31.95 7.69 4.28
C LEU A 269 31.80 9.16 3.83
N HIS A 270 30.72 9.50 3.14
CA HIS A 270 30.42 10.86 2.66
C HIS A 270 29.36 11.60 3.48
N LYS A 271 28.89 11.03 4.59
CA LYS A 271 28.03 11.67 5.60
C LYS A 271 28.81 12.00 6.84
#